data_aa93b89a696715abd9da284f7ebf72b1
#
_entry.id   aa93b89a696715abd9da284f7ebf72b1
#
_cell.length_a   1.000
_cell.length_b   1.000
_cell.length_c   1.000
_cell.angle_alpha   90.00
_cell.angle_beta   90.00
_cell.angle_gamma   90.00
#
_symmetry.space_group_name_H-M   'P 1'
#
loop_
_entity.id
_entity.type
_entity.pdbx_description
1 polymer ?
#
loop_
_entity_poly.entity_id
_entity_poly.type
_entity_poly.pdbx_seq_one_letter_code
_entity_poly.pdbx_strand_id
1 'polypeptide(L)'
;MIQKRKFKKSLIRPIFNALIGLIILLSTAIGTVGYFVFADALKEQYTEITGGIAEYVAIGIDAEKLDTYLETKTADDEYSANREQLQHTADAEDCSVIYVAKVHTDSKEREYIYNIVSKTSGFTPYGIGDRDTASEEILNAYDSIVKGESELHNFMYARKGYTTSVYPIKDGGGNVVAIVGVVKNMELLNKAKTNYIVQVLLIEAVIAVVSGVIWTIYMRRRIVMPIRQLNDASLGMVEHLEDGTA
;
A
#
# COMPACT_ATOMS: atom_id res chain seq x y z
N MET A 1 26.97 65.95 5.10
CA MET A 1 26.56 64.73 5.89
C MET A 1 25.58 63.94 5.04
N ILE A 2 26.07 63.00 4.23
CA ILE A 2 25.22 62.28 3.28
C ILE A 2 24.75 61.01 4.01
N GLN A 3 23.44 60.97 4.28
CA GLN A 3 22.77 59.88 4.93
C GLN A 3 22.74 58.69 3.97
N LYS A 4 23.54 57.64 4.23
CA LYS A 4 23.49 56.34 3.55
C LYS A 4 22.10 55.73 3.74
N ARG A 5 21.21 55.89 2.75
CA ARG A 5 19.94 55.19 2.66
C ARG A 5 20.23 53.67 2.64
N LYS A 6 19.99 52.99 3.74
CA LYS A 6 19.95 51.50 3.78
C LYS A 6 18.91 51.06 2.76
N PHE A 7 19.39 50.44 1.68
CA PHE A 7 18.54 49.79 0.69
C PHE A 7 17.60 48.83 1.42
N LYS A 8 16.28 49.08 1.31
CA LYS A 8 15.24 48.19 1.79
C LYS A 8 15.52 46.78 1.26
N LYS A 9 15.58 45.77 2.16
CA LYS A 9 15.74 44.36 1.81
C LYS A 9 14.89 44.05 0.59
N SER A 10 15.52 43.57 -0.49
CA SER A 10 14.87 43.27 -1.77
C SER A 10 13.60 42.45 -1.54
N LEU A 11 12.44 42.97 -1.91
CA LEU A 11 11.12 42.31 -1.88
C LEU A 11 11.11 40.99 -2.69
N ILE A 12 12.10 40.81 -3.52
CA ILE A 12 12.27 39.69 -4.43
C ILE A 12 12.51 38.38 -3.65
N ARG A 13 13.30 38.40 -2.57
CA ARG A 13 13.57 37.21 -1.76
C ARG A 13 12.32 36.60 -1.08
N PRO A 14 11.45 37.41 -0.43
CA PRO A 14 10.25 36.84 0.17
C PRO A 14 9.25 36.31 -0.88
N ILE A 15 9.12 36.96 -2.03
CA ILE A 15 8.26 36.47 -3.14
C ILE A 15 8.79 35.14 -3.67
N PHE A 16 10.10 35.01 -3.85
CA PHE A 16 10.74 33.78 -4.30
C PHE A 16 10.53 32.62 -3.32
N ASN A 17 10.78 32.89 -2.02
CA ASN A 17 10.58 31.89 -0.98
C ASN A 17 9.10 31.46 -0.89
N ALA A 18 8.17 32.41 -1.06
CA ALA A 18 6.74 32.10 -1.07
C ALA A 18 6.35 31.22 -2.29
N LEU A 19 6.90 31.48 -3.46
CA LEU A 19 6.64 30.67 -4.66
C LEU A 19 7.19 29.25 -4.53
N ILE A 20 8.43 29.11 -4.05
CA ILE A 20 9.00 27.79 -3.77
C ILE A 20 8.19 27.06 -2.71
N GLY A 21 7.83 27.75 -1.63
CA GLY A 21 6.98 27.17 -0.59
C GLY A 21 5.63 26.67 -1.15
N LEU A 22 5.01 27.44 -2.04
CA LEU A 22 3.77 27.03 -2.71
C LEU A 22 3.96 25.80 -3.61
N ILE A 23 5.04 25.76 -4.39
CA ILE A 23 5.34 24.58 -5.23
C ILE A 23 5.53 23.34 -4.38
N ILE A 24 6.33 23.42 -3.31
CA ILE A 24 6.56 22.29 -2.40
C ILE A 24 5.24 21.85 -1.77
N LEU A 25 4.43 22.79 -1.29
CA LEU A 25 3.14 22.49 -0.67
C LEU A 25 2.19 21.77 -1.64
N LEU A 26 2.07 22.25 -2.85
CA LEU A 26 1.23 21.63 -3.89
C LEU A 26 1.76 20.23 -4.27
N SER A 27 3.07 20.09 -4.47
CA SER A 27 3.68 18.80 -4.80
C SER A 27 3.46 17.78 -3.68
N THR A 28 3.68 18.19 -2.42
CA THR A 28 3.44 17.32 -1.26
C THR A 28 1.97 16.93 -1.15
N ALA A 29 1.04 17.85 -1.39
CA ALA A 29 -0.39 17.56 -1.38
C ALA A 29 -0.76 16.52 -2.46
N ILE A 30 -0.29 16.73 -3.71
CA ILE A 30 -0.53 15.80 -4.82
C ILE A 30 0.12 14.43 -4.55
N GLY A 31 1.36 14.41 -4.06
CA GLY A 31 2.07 13.18 -3.70
C GLY A 31 1.36 12.39 -2.60
N THR A 32 0.81 13.11 -1.60
CA THR A 32 0.05 12.50 -0.50
C THR A 32 -1.25 11.88 -1.00
N VAL A 33 -2.03 12.60 -1.80
CA VAL A 33 -3.27 12.06 -2.41
C VAL A 33 -2.94 10.87 -3.29
N GLY A 34 -1.92 10.97 -4.15
CA GLY A 34 -1.46 9.87 -4.99
C GLY A 34 -1.04 8.63 -4.20
N TYR A 35 -0.38 8.81 -3.04
CA TYR A 35 -0.04 7.71 -2.15
C TYR A 35 -1.26 6.96 -1.64
N PHE A 36 -2.28 7.67 -1.17
CA PHE A 36 -3.50 7.01 -0.67
C PHE A 36 -4.23 6.27 -1.79
N VAL A 37 -4.40 6.90 -2.96
CA VAL A 37 -5.01 6.24 -4.13
C VAL A 37 -4.24 5.00 -4.55
N PHE A 38 -2.91 5.08 -4.62
CA PHE A 38 -2.05 3.95 -4.95
C PHE A 38 -2.11 2.84 -3.91
N ALA A 39 -2.08 3.19 -2.61
CA ALA A 39 -2.15 2.24 -1.51
C ALA A 39 -3.50 1.50 -1.48
N ASP A 40 -4.61 2.20 -1.75
CA ASP A 40 -5.94 1.60 -1.81
C ASP A 40 -6.10 0.69 -3.03
N ALA A 41 -5.62 1.11 -4.20
CA ALA A 41 -5.63 0.28 -5.41
C ALA A 41 -4.83 -1.03 -5.23
N LEU A 42 -3.64 -0.95 -4.60
CA LEU A 42 -2.87 -2.15 -4.27
C LEU A 42 -3.59 -3.06 -3.27
N LYS A 43 -4.26 -2.47 -2.28
CA LYS A 43 -5.04 -3.23 -1.31
C LYS A 43 -6.19 -3.97 -2.00
N GLU A 44 -6.94 -3.29 -2.86
CA GLU A 44 -8.04 -3.85 -3.63
C GLU A 44 -7.54 -5.01 -4.51
N GLN A 45 -6.45 -4.82 -5.24
CA GLN A 45 -5.83 -5.86 -6.05
C GLN A 45 -5.45 -7.11 -5.23
N TYR A 46 -4.85 -6.93 -4.04
CA TYR A 46 -4.52 -8.06 -3.17
C TYR A 46 -5.76 -8.78 -2.66
N THR A 47 -6.82 -8.04 -2.33
CA THR A 47 -8.12 -8.59 -1.91
C THR A 47 -8.77 -9.39 -3.02
N GLU A 48 -8.75 -8.87 -4.24
CA GLU A 48 -9.32 -9.53 -5.42
C GLU A 48 -8.58 -10.84 -5.73
N ILE A 49 -7.24 -10.82 -5.75
CA ILE A 49 -6.43 -12.02 -5.99
C ILE A 49 -6.70 -13.07 -4.92
N THR A 50 -6.57 -12.72 -3.64
CA THR A 50 -6.74 -13.70 -2.55
C THR A 50 -8.18 -14.18 -2.42
N GLY A 51 -9.14 -13.32 -2.73
CA GLY A 51 -10.56 -13.67 -2.77
C GLY A 51 -10.88 -14.63 -3.92
N GLY A 52 -10.39 -14.35 -5.12
CA GLY A 52 -10.56 -15.25 -6.27
C GLY A 52 -9.93 -16.62 -6.06
N ILE A 53 -8.77 -16.70 -5.40
CA ILE A 53 -8.16 -17.98 -5.01
C ILE A 53 -9.05 -18.71 -4.01
N ALA A 54 -9.56 -18.02 -2.97
CA ALA A 54 -10.41 -18.62 -1.96
C ALA A 54 -11.71 -19.18 -2.56
N GLU A 55 -12.35 -18.44 -3.46
CA GLU A 55 -13.52 -18.87 -4.20
C GLU A 55 -13.22 -20.08 -5.11
N TYR A 56 -12.14 -20.01 -5.88
CA TYR A 56 -11.71 -21.12 -6.74
C TYR A 56 -11.50 -22.42 -5.95
N VAL A 57 -10.82 -22.32 -4.81
CA VAL A 57 -10.58 -23.47 -3.91
C VAL A 57 -11.91 -23.97 -3.34
N ALA A 58 -12.81 -23.08 -2.90
CA ALA A 58 -14.09 -23.48 -2.33
C ALA A 58 -14.97 -24.25 -3.31
N ILE A 59 -14.97 -23.87 -4.59
CA ILE A 59 -15.72 -24.55 -5.65
C ILE A 59 -15.10 -25.92 -5.99
N GLY A 60 -13.78 -26.05 -5.88
CA GLY A 60 -13.05 -27.28 -6.22
C GLY A 60 -13.06 -28.36 -5.15
N ILE A 61 -13.48 -28.06 -3.91
CA ILE A 61 -13.49 -29.01 -2.79
C ILE A 61 -14.86 -29.65 -2.64
N ASP A 62 -14.90 -30.98 -2.55
CA ASP A 62 -16.12 -31.72 -2.26
C ASP A 62 -16.54 -31.54 -0.78
N ALA A 63 -17.61 -30.76 -0.59
CA ALA A 63 -18.14 -30.43 0.73
C ALA A 63 -18.60 -31.65 1.53
N GLU A 64 -19.10 -32.70 0.84
CA GLU A 64 -19.67 -33.88 1.49
C GLU A 64 -18.59 -34.77 2.14
N LYS A 65 -17.35 -34.68 1.67
CA LYS A 65 -16.21 -35.45 2.20
C LYS A 65 -15.51 -34.83 3.40
N LEU A 66 -15.73 -33.53 3.65
CA LEU A 66 -14.99 -32.79 4.68
C LEU A 66 -15.17 -33.40 6.07
N ASP A 67 -16.40 -33.77 6.44
CA ASP A 67 -16.69 -34.38 7.74
C ASP A 67 -16.06 -35.77 7.83
N THR A 68 -16.08 -36.56 6.75
CA THR A 68 -15.42 -37.87 6.71
C THR A 68 -13.90 -37.75 6.98
N TYR A 69 -13.24 -36.77 6.40
CA TYR A 69 -11.82 -36.53 6.66
C TYR A 69 -11.54 -36.15 8.11
N LEU A 70 -12.40 -35.34 8.74
CA LEU A 70 -12.26 -34.97 10.14
C LEU A 70 -12.50 -36.15 11.10
N GLU A 71 -13.49 -37.01 10.78
CA GLU A 71 -13.82 -38.17 11.62
C GLU A 71 -12.77 -39.27 11.52
N THR A 72 -12.32 -39.58 10.31
CA THR A 72 -11.40 -40.70 10.06
C THR A 72 -9.94 -40.31 10.25
N LYS A 73 -9.61 -39.00 10.11
CA LYS A 73 -8.25 -38.45 10.05
C LYS A 73 -7.35 -39.15 9.03
N THR A 74 -7.97 -39.67 7.97
CA THR A 74 -7.25 -40.41 6.91
C THR A 74 -7.37 -39.66 5.58
N ALA A 75 -6.23 -39.61 4.86
CA ALA A 75 -6.17 -39.09 3.50
C ALA A 75 -6.44 -40.21 2.51
N ASP A 76 -7.38 -40.01 1.61
CA ASP A 76 -7.59 -40.85 0.43
C ASP A 76 -6.84 -40.25 -0.80
N ASP A 77 -7.02 -40.90 -1.96
CA ASP A 77 -6.38 -40.45 -3.21
C ASP A 77 -6.90 -39.05 -3.63
N GLU A 78 -8.16 -38.76 -3.40
CA GLU A 78 -8.74 -37.46 -3.74
C GLU A 78 -8.24 -36.37 -2.80
N TYR A 79 -8.16 -36.65 -1.48
CA TYR A 79 -7.53 -35.73 -0.54
C TYR A 79 -6.10 -35.38 -0.96
N SER A 80 -5.34 -36.41 -1.39
CA SER A 80 -3.95 -36.25 -1.81
C SER A 80 -3.85 -35.40 -3.09
N ALA A 81 -4.73 -35.64 -4.07
CA ALA A 81 -4.81 -34.87 -5.30
C ALA A 81 -5.19 -33.40 -5.03
N ASN A 82 -6.21 -33.17 -4.20
CA ASN A 82 -6.61 -31.81 -3.80
C ASN A 82 -5.47 -31.09 -3.06
N ARG A 83 -4.77 -31.78 -2.17
CA ARG A 83 -3.63 -31.21 -1.44
C ARG A 83 -2.49 -30.80 -2.39
N GLU A 84 -2.19 -31.62 -3.40
CA GLU A 84 -1.19 -31.30 -4.42
C GLU A 84 -1.61 -30.08 -5.25
N GLN A 85 -2.88 -30.01 -5.67
CA GLN A 85 -3.43 -28.87 -6.38
C GLN A 85 -3.36 -27.59 -5.55
N LEU A 86 -3.73 -27.64 -4.26
CA LEU A 86 -3.63 -26.50 -3.35
C LEU A 86 -2.17 -26.06 -3.16
N GLN A 87 -1.22 -27.02 -3.08
CA GLN A 87 0.19 -26.70 -3.00
C GLN A 87 0.67 -26.00 -4.27
N HIS A 88 0.28 -26.49 -5.44
CA HIS A 88 0.61 -25.85 -6.71
C HIS A 88 0.03 -24.43 -6.80
N THR A 89 -1.22 -24.25 -6.37
CA THR A 89 -1.86 -22.92 -6.32
C THR A 89 -1.13 -21.99 -5.36
N ALA A 90 -0.78 -22.47 -4.17
CA ALA A 90 -0.05 -21.67 -3.18
C ALA A 90 1.31 -21.21 -3.71
N ASP A 91 2.04 -22.10 -4.39
CA ASP A 91 3.35 -21.80 -4.95
C ASP A 91 3.26 -20.87 -6.18
N ALA A 92 2.28 -21.07 -7.06
CA ALA A 92 2.07 -20.25 -8.26
C ALA A 92 1.66 -18.81 -7.92
N GLU A 93 0.81 -18.65 -6.90
CA GLU A 93 0.25 -17.37 -6.49
C GLU A 93 1.00 -16.72 -5.31
N ASP A 94 2.13 -17.30 -4.89
CA ASP A 94 2.93 -16.81 -3.75
C ASP A 94 2.09 -16.61 -2.48
N CYS A 95 1.23 -17.60 -2.17
CA CYS A 95 0.43 -17.60 -0.95
C CYS A 95 1.24 -18.16 0.22
N SER A 96 1.16 -17.50 1.37
CA SER A 96 1.82 -17.98 2.59
C SER A 96 1.14 -19.21 3.15
N VAL A 97 -0.20 -19.21 3.15
CA VAL A 97 -1.03 -20.34 3.60
C VAL A 97 -2.32 -20.39 2.78
N ILE A 98 -2.72 -21.60 2.38
CA ILE A 98 -4.10 -21.91 1.94
C ILE A 98 -4.62 -22.98 2.90
N TYR A 99 -5.78 -22.72 3.51
CA TYR A 99 -6.37 -23.69 4.43
C TYR A 99 -7.87 -23.86 4.16
N VAL A 100 -8.35 -25.08 4.49
CA VAL A 100 -9.78 -25.39 4.60
C VAL A 100 -10.01 -25.83 6.04
N ALA A 101 -10.93 -25.18 6.73
CA ALA A 101 -11.19 -25.44 8.14
C ALA A 101 -12.67 -25.32 8.47
N LYS A 102 -13.12 -26.16 9.40
CA LYS A 102 -14.41 -26.05 10.08
C LYS A 102 -14.28 -25.06 11.22
N VAL A 103 -15.25 -24.15 11.37
CA VAL A 103 -15.24 -23.16 12.45
C VAL A 103 -16.19 -23.62 13.55
N HIS A 104 -15.66 -23.71 14.77
CA HIS A 104 -16.40 -24.01 15.97
C HIS A 104 -16.60 -22.72 16.76
N THR A 105 -17.75 -22.08 16.62
CA THR A 105 -18.05 -20.80 17.27
C THR A 105 -18.10 -20.91 18.80
N ASP A 106 -18.57 -22.03 19.33
CA ASP A 106 -18.69 -22.27 20.77
C ASP A 106 -17.34 -22.32 21.48
N SER A 107 -16.37 -23.07 20.91
CA SER A 107 -15.01 -23.18 21.43
C SER A 107 -14.07 -22.09 20.90
N LYS A 108 -14.50 -21.29 19.92
CA LYS A 108 -13.70 -20.29 19.21
C LYS A 108 -12.46 -20.88 18.55
N GLU A 109 -12.61 -22.05 17.93
CA GLU A 109 -11.53 -22.80 17.29
C GLU A 109 -11.81 -23.01 15.81
N ARG A 110 -10.72 -23.24 15.08
CA ARG A 110 -10.73 -23.77 13.70
C ARG A 110 -10.17 -25.19 13.74
N GLU A 111 -10.84 -26.11 13.08
CA GLU A 111 -10.39 -27.48 12.88
C GLU A 111 -10.01 -27.67 11.42
N TYR A 112 -8.75 -27.97 11.18
CA TYR A 112 -8.19 -27.99 9.82
C TYR A 112 -8.47 -29.30 9.10
N ILE A 113 -8.90 -29.18 7.83
CA ILE A 113 -9.02 -30.31 6.90
C ILE A 113 -7.81 -30.28 5.96
N TYR A 114 -7.59 -29.14 5.30
CA TYR A 114 -6.39 -28.87 4.54
C TYR A 114 -5.64 -27.71 5.15
N ASN A 115 -4.33 -27.80 5.21
CA ASN A 115 -3.47 -26.70 5.59
C ASN A 115 -2.17 -26.78 4.80
N ILE A 116 -2.06 -25.93 3.80
CA ILE A 116 -0.92 -25.80 2.91
C ILE A 116 -0.13 -24.57 3.35
N VAL A 117 1.08 -24.79 3.81
CA VAL A 117 1.97 -23.74 4.33
C VAL A 117 3.20 -23.63 3.46
N SER A 118 3.46 -22.42 2.94
CA SER A 118 4.69 -22.15 2.19
C SER A 118 5.91 -22.30 3.10
N LYS A 119 6.98 -22.88 2.59
CA LYS A 119 8.24 -23.14 3.33
C LYS A 119 8.89 -21.86 3.86
N THR A 120 8.58 -20.72 3.27
CA THR A 120 9.17 -19.42 3.62
C THR A 120 8.28 -18.55 4.51
N SER A 121 7.05 -19.02 4.82
CA SER A 121 6.02 -18.20 5.46
C SER A 121 6.18 -18.02 6.96
N GLY A 122 6.89 -18.92 7.65
CA GLY A 122 6.99 -18.92 9.11
C GLY A 122 5.72 -19.34 9.87
N PHE A 123 4.68 -19.79 9.15
CA PHE A 123 3.46 -20.33 9.76
C PHE A 123 3.66 -21.78 10.18
N THR A 124 2.88 -22.22 11.19
CA THR A 124 2.87 -23.61 11.65
C THR A 124 1.98 -24.43 10.73
N PRO A 125 2.48 -25.57 10.19
CA PRO A 125 1.64 -26.51 9.47
C PRO A 125 0.74 -27.28 10.44
N TYR A 126 -0.52 -27.48 10.04
CA TYR A 126 -1.51 -28.29 10.76
C TYR A 126 -1.91 -29.50 9.93
N GLY A 127 -2.15 -30.62 10.62
CA GLY A 127 -2.69 -31.85 10.03
C GLY A 127 -4.21 -31.89 10.00
N ILE A 128 -4.77 -32.98 9.46
CA ILE A 128 -6.23 -33.22 9.46
C ILE A 128 -6.73 -33.33 10.90
N GLY A 129 -7.72 -32.52 11.26
CA GLY A 129 -8.34 -32.51 12.59
C GLY A 129 -7.50 -31.82 13.68
N ASP A 130 -6.39 -31.16 13.30
CA ASP A 130 -5.70 -30.27 14.23
C ASP A 130 -6.52 -29.00 14.44
N ARG A 131 -6.43 -28.45 15.66
CA ARG A 131 -7.19 -27.26 16.04
C ARG A 131 -6.28 -26.12 16.47
N ASP A 132 -6.69 -24.91 16.15
CA ASP A 132 -6.13 -23.69 16.73
C ASP A 132 -7.24 -22.68 17.07
N THR A 133 -6.89 -21.66 17.83
CA THR A 133 -7.80 -20.58 18.18
C THR A 133 -8.13 -19.73 16.95
N ALA A 134 -9.41 -19.59 16.62
CA ALA A 134 -9.89 -18.69 15.59
C ALA A 134 -9.78 -17.22 16.08
N SER A 135 -9.31 -16.33 15.21
CA SER A 135 -9.31 -14.90 15.54
C SER A 135 -10.73 -14.34 15.52
N GLU A 136 -10.95 -13.24 16.25
CA GLU A 136 -12.27 -12.57 16.29
C GLU A 136 -12.75 -12.15 14.89
N GLU A 137 -11.84 -11.74 14.02
CA GLU A 137 -12.17 -11.37 12.65
C GLU A 137 -12.71 -12.57 11.86
N ILE A 138 -12.13 -13.76 12.04
CA ILE A 138 -12.61 -14.99 11.40
C ILE A 138 -13.96 -15.40 11.95
N LEU A 139 -14.17 -15.31 13.26
CA LEU A 139 -15.46 -15.63 13.89
C LEU A 139 -16.57 -14.69 13.40
N ASN A 140 -16.30 -13.40 13.34
CA ASN A 140 -17.23 -12.40 12.81
C ASN A 140 -17.53 -12.60 11.33
N ALA A 141 -16.52 -12.96 10.52
CA ALA A 141 -16.72 -13.30 9.13
C ALA A 141 -17.59 -14.55 8.97
N TYR A 142 -17.31 -15.58 9.72
CA TYR A 142 -18.10 -16.80 9.70
C TYR A 142 -19.57 -16.54 10.06
N ASP A 143 -19.82 -15.77 11.10
CA ASP A 143 -21.17 -15.33 11.50
C ASP A 143 -21.89 -14.59 10.36
N SER A 144 -21.20 -13.66 9.71
CA SER A 144 -21.75 -12.90 8.56
C SER A 144 -22.01 -13.79 7.36
N ILE A 145 -21.10 -14.74 7.06
CA ILE A 145 -21.24 -15.74 6.00
C ILE A 145 -22.47 -16.62 6.25
N VAL A 146 -22.62 -17.16 7.46
CA VAL A 146 -23.76 -18.03 7.83
C VAL A 146 -25.08 -17.28 7.75
N LYS A 147 -25.10 -15.97 8.06
CA LYS A 147 -26.27 -15.11 7.92
C LYS A 147 -26.56 -14.71 6.45
N GLY A 148 -25.66 -15.02 5.54
CA GLY A 148 -25.80 -14.65 4.11
C GLY A 148 -25.59 -13.16 3.82
N GLU A 149 -24.91 -12.42 4.71
CA GLU A 149 -24.63 -10.99 4.54
C GLU A 149 -23.53 -10.74 3.51
N SER A 150 -22.49 -11.57 3.49
CA SER A 150 -21.39 -11.54 2.52
C SER A 150 -20.74 -12.91 2.41
N GLU A 151 -20.30 -13.28 1.21
CA GLU A 151 -19.56 -14.54 1.00
C GLU A 151 -18.07 -14.36 1.13
N LEU A 152 -17.53 -13.22 0.69
CA LEU A 152 -16.09 -12.92 0.76
C LEU A 152 -15.80 -11.93 1.89
N HIS A 153 -14.90 -12.32 2.77
CA HIS A 153 -14.34 -11.44 3.79
C HIS A 153 -12.83 -11.34 3.65
N ASN A 154 -12.31 -10.12 3.79
CA ASN A 154 -10.88 -9.87 3.72
C ASN A 154 -10.38 -9.08 4.93
N PHE A 155 -9.30 -9.56 5.54
CA PHE A 155 -8.67 -8.97 6.72
C PHE A 155 -7.23 -8.61 6.43
N MET A 156 -6.84 -7.37 6.75
CA MET A 156 -5.46 -6.93 6.67
C MET A 156 -4.83 -6.88 8.08
N TYR A 157 -3.90 -7.78 8.32
CA TYR A 157 -3.10 -7.77 9.53
C TYR A 157 -1.82 -6.96 9.34
N ALA A 158 -1.95 -5.64 9.22
CA ALA A 158 -0.85 -4.73 8.88
C ALA A 158 0.38 -4.88 9.81
N ARG A 159 0.17 -5.10 11.11
CA ARG A 159 1.25 -5.32 12.09
C ARG A 159 1.94 -6.68 11.93
N LYS A 160 1.25 -7.66 11.38
CA LYS A 160 1.76 -9.02 11.15
C LYS A 160 2.28 -9.20 9.73
N GLY A 161 2.06 -8.23 8.84
CA GLY A 161 2.59 -8.23 7.48
C GLY A 161 1.90 -9.20 6.51
N TYR A 162 0.63 -9.59 6.77
CA TYR A 162 -0.13 -10.44 5.86
C TYR A 162 -1.60 -10.01 5.74
N THR A 163 -2.24 -10.43 4.65
CA THR A 163 -3.69 -10.34 4.43
C THR A 163 -4.29 -11.73 4.39
N THR A 164 -5.56 -11.86 4.77
CA THR A 164 -6.30 -13.12 4.74
C THR A 164 -7.65 -12.87 4.09
N SER A 165 -7.98 -13.67 3.07
CA SER A 165 -9.33 -13.76 2.52
C SER A 165 -10.00 -15.04 2.98
N VAL A 166 -11.29 -14.96 3.32
CA VAL A 166 -12.10 -16.08 3.78
C VAL A 166 -13.32 -16.21 2.88
N TYR A 167 -13.59 -17.43 2.38
CA TYR A 167 -14.72 -17.76 1.54
C TYR A 167 -15.40 -19.05 2.02
N PRO A 168 -16.76 -19.17 1.98
CA PRO A 168 -17.45 -20.36 2.45
C PRO A 168 -17.36 -21.55 1.49
N ILE A 169 -17.31 -22.76 2.05
CA ILE A 169 -17.67 -23.99 1.35
C ILE A 169 -19.07 -24.35 1.77
N LYS A 170 -19.97 -24.55 0.80
CA LYS A 170 -21.38 -24.88 1.00
C LYS A 170 -21.67 -26.30 0.53
N ASP A 171 -22.55 -26.99 1.28
CA ASP A 171 -23.09 -28.28 0.86
C ASP A 171 -24.12 -28.14 -0.26
N GLY A 172 -24.64 -29.27 -0.78
CA GLY A 172 -25.69 -29.30 -1.80
C GLY A 172 -27.01 -28.66 -1.36
N GLY A 173 -27.20 -28.42 -0.06
CA GLY A 173 -28.34 -27.68 0.52
C GLY A 173 -28.09 -26.17 0.68
N GLY A 174 -26.89 -25.69 0.40
CA GLY A 174 -26.51 -24.29 0.55
C GLY A 174 -26.05 -23.91 1.96
N ASN A 175 -25.90 -24.89 2.88
CA ASN A 175 -25.40 -24.63 4.22
C ASN A 175 -23.87 -24.50 4.20
N VAL A 176 -23.33 -23.59 5.01
CA VAL A 176 -21.90 -23.43 5.17
C VAL A 176 -21.34 -24.54 6.06
N VAL A 177 -20.49 -25.39 5.50
CA VAL A 177 -19.88 -26.55 6.20
C VAL A 177 -18.44 -26.31 6.61
N ALA A 178 -17.74 -25.47 5.89
CA ALA A 178 -16.37 -25.07 6.17
C ALA A 178 -16.05 -23.69 5.55
N ILE A 179 -14.86 -23.20 5.81
CA ILE A 179 -14.31 -22.01 5.15
C ILE A 179 -12.97 -22.32 4.48
N VAL A 180 -12.71 -21.64 3.38
CA VAL A 180 -11.38 -21.51 2.79
C VAL A 180 -10.76 -20.23 3.30
N GLY A 181 -9.51 -20.31 3.75
CA GLY A 181 -8.72 -19.11 4.06
C GLY A 181 -7.46 -19.06 3.22
N VAL A 182 -7.22 -17.94 2.58
CA VAL A 182 -6.01 -17.67 1.79
C VAL A 182 -5.23 -16.54 2.43
N VAL A 183 -4.01 -16.85 2.86
CA VAL A 183 -3.10 -15.91 3.54
C VAL A 183 -1.98 -15.53 2.58
N LYS A 184 -1.78 -14.24 2.34
CA LYS A 184 -0.70 -13.73 1.47
C LYS A 184 0.15 -12.71 2.20
N ASN A 185 1.49 -12.82 2.02
CA ASN A 185 2.44 -11.87 2.59
C ASN A 185 2.29 -10.50 1.92
N MET A 186 2.35 -9.44 2.73
CA MET A 186 2.24 -8.06 2.28
C MET A 186 3.61 -7.38 2.06
N GLU A 187 4.71 -8.13 2.10
CA GLU A 187 6.04 -7.56 1.98
C GLU A 187 6.23 -6.81 0.65
N LEU A 188 5.81 -7.42 -0.46
CA LEU A 188 5.85 -6.79 -1.79
C LEU A 188 4.99 -5.53 -1.85
N LEU A 189 3.80 -5.56 -1.26
CA LEU A 189 2.91 -4.41 -1.16
C LEU A 189 3.55 -3.29 -0.35
N ASN A 190 4.13 -3.60 0.81
CA ASN A 190 4.81 -2.61 1.65
C ASN A 190 6.05 -2.05 0.97
N LYS A 191 6.81 -2.87 0.25
CA LYS A 191 7.95 -2.45 -0.57
C LYS A 191 7.51 -1.52 -1.71
N ALA A 192 6.41 -1.85 -2.40
CA ALA A 192 5.85 -0.99 -3.45
C ALA A 192 5.42 0.38 -2.91
N LYS A 193 4.76 0.43 -1.75
CA LYS A 193 4.40 1.68 -1.06
C LYS A 193 5.62 2.51 -0.70
N THR A 194 6.66 1.89 -0.17
CA THR A 194 7.91 2.57 0.18
C THR A 194 8.61 3.11 -1.06
N ASN A 195 8.70 2.32 -2.12
CA ASN A 195 9.28 2.75 -3.40
C ASN A 195 8.53 3.94 -4.00
N TYR A 196 7.19 3.94 -3.91
CA TYR A 196 6.38 5.07 -4.36
C TYR A 196 6.76 6.36 -3.62
N ILE A 197 6.85 6.33 -2.30
CA ILE A 197 7.25 7.49 -1.48
C ILE A 197 8.64 7.99 -1.91
N VAL A 198 9.60 7.09 -2.04
CA VAL A 198 10.98 7.45 -2.45
C VAL A 198 10.99 8.08 -3.84
N GLN A 199 10.25 7.53 -4.80
CA GLN A 199 10.14 8.09 -6.16
C GLN A 199 9.51 9.48 -6.15
N VAL A 200 8.43 9.70 -5.41
CA VAL A 200 7.78 11.01 -5.28
C VAL A 200 8.76 12.03 -4.70
N LEU A 201 9.45 11.70 -3.62
CA LEU A 201 10.44 12.59 -3.00
C LEU A 201 11.60 12.93 -3.95
N LEU A 202 12.08 11.97 -4.73
CA LEU A 202 13.12 12.21 -5.74
C LEU A 202 12.63 13.17 -6.84
N ILE A 203 11.41 12.96 -7.34
CA ILE A 203 10.80 13.84 -8.35
C ILE A 203 10.63 15.25 -7.79
N GLU A 204 10.13 15.40 -6.56
CA GLU A 204 9.98 16.70 -5.90
C GLU A 204 11.33 17.41 -5.76
N ALA A 205 12.38 16.69 -5.34
CA ALA A 205 13.73 17.26 -5.24
C ALA A 205 14.24 17.77 -6.59
N VAL A 206 14.05 17.01 -7.68
CA VAL A 206 14.44 17.42 -9.03
C VAL A 206 13.65 18.66 -9.47
N ILE A 207 12.34 18.69 -9.27
CA ILE A 207 11.49 19.84 -9.61
C ILE A 207 11.95 21.09 -8.84
N ALA A 208 12.23 20.96 -7.54
CA ALA A 208 12.69 22.07 -6.72
C ALA A 208 14.03 22.63 -7.20
N VAL A 209 15.00 21.77 -7.54
CA VAL A 209 16.32 22.20 -8.07
C VAL A 209 16.15 22.89 -9.43
N VAL A 210 15.44 22.28 -10.37
CA VAL A 210 15.23 22.83 -11.72
C VAL A 210 14.51 24.18 -11.65
N SER A 211 13.44 24.26 -10.85
CA SER A 211 12.69 25.50 -10.63
C SER A 211 13.57 26.59 -10.02
N GLY A 212 14.40 26.25 -9.05
CA GLY A 212 15.36 27.16 -8.42
C GLY A 212 16.40 27.70 -9.41
N VAL A 213 16.94 26.84 -10.26
CA VAL A 213 17.90 27.26 -11.31
C VAL A 213 17.25 28.19 -12.34
N ILE A 214 16.11 27.79 -12.89
CA ILE A 214 15.36 28.61 -13.87
C ILE A 214 15.04 29.98 -13.28
N TRP A 215 14.55 30.04 -12.06
CA TRP A 215 14.20 31.28 -11.39
C TRP A 215 15.43 32.16 -11.13
N THR A 216 16.53 31.56 -10.71
CA THR A 216 17.78 32.31 -10.49
C THR A 216 18.29 32.97 -11.77
N ILE A 217 18.25 32.25 -12.91
CA ILE A 217 18.64 32.78 -14.23
C ILE A 217 17.69 33.91 -14.66
N TYR A 218 16.38 33.70 -14.50
CA TYR A 218 15.36 34.69 -14.84
C TYR A 218 15.54 35.99 -14.06
N MET A 219 15.68 35.86 -12.72
CA MET A 219 15.86 36.99 -11.82
C MET A 219 17.15 37.76 -12.14
N ARG A 220 18.25 37.04 -12.39
CA ARG A 220 19.52 37.68 -12.74
C ARG A 220 19.41 38.50 -14.02
N ARG A 221 18.77 37.97 -15.07
CA ARG A 221 18.66 38.60 -16.38
C ARG A 221 17.62 39.72 -16.43
N ARG A 222 16.48 39.57 -15.81
CA ARG A 222 15.34 40.46 -15.94
C ARG A 222 15.24 41.54 -14.87
N ILE A 223 15.85 41.34 -13.71
CA ILE A 223 15.71 42.27 -12.58
C ILE A 223 17.06 42.80 -12.10
N VAL A 224 18.00 41.91 -11.83
CA VAL A 224 19.29 42.33 -11.20
C VAL A 224 20.16 43.11 -12.19
N MET A 225 20.27 42.64 -13.44
CA MET A 225 21.09 43.31 -14.48
C MET A 225 20.54 44.68 -14.85
N PRO A 226 19.26 44.89 -15.16
CA PRO A 226 18.75 46.24 -15.50
C PRO A 226 18.88 47.23 -14.31
N ILE A 227 18.66 46.76 -13.07
CA ILE A 227 18.81 47.63 -11.88
C ILE A 227 20.26 48.07 -11.71
N ARG A 228 21.23 47.18 -11.91
CA ARG A 228 22.65 47.53 -11.88
C ARG A 228 23.00 48.55 -12.95
N GLN A 229 22.55 48.36 -14.21
CA GLN A 229 22.80 49.29 -15.30
C GLN A 229 22.22 50.67 -15.02
N LEU A 230 21.01 50.77 -14.43
CA LEU A 230 20.42 52.03 -14.01
C LEU A 230 21.20 52.69 -12.88
N ASN A 231 21.68 51.93 -11.94
CA ASN A 231 22.48 52.45 -10.83
C ASN A 231 23.85 52.97 -11.31
N ASP A 232 24.51 52.22 -12.22
CA ASP A 232 25.80 52.58 -12.74
C ASP A 232 25.67 53.83 -13.66
N ALA A 233 24.60 53.94 -14.46
CA ALA A 233 24.31 55.15 -15.25
C ALA A 233 23.99 56.38 -14.36
N SER A 234 23.30 56.18 -13.25
CA SER A 234 23.00 57.24 -12.27
C SER A 234 24.26 57.74 -11.55
N LEU A 235 25.17 56.84 -11.21
CA LEU A 235 26.46 57.22 -10.61
C LEU A 235 27.36 57.97 -11.61
N GLY A 236 27.43 57.55 -12.87
CA GLY A 236 28.15 58.23 -13.93
C GLY A 236 27.61 59.64 -14.23
N MET A 237 26.27 59.85 -14.15
CA MET A 237 25.70 61.18 -14.25
C MET A 237 26.09 62.11 -13.10
N VAL A 238 26.16 61.60 -11.86
CA VAL A 238 26.54 62.40 -10.70
C VAL A 238 28.01 62.79 -10.78
N GLU A 239 28.88 61.89 -11.25
CA GLU A 239 30.33 62.14 -11.42
C GLU A 239 30.59 63.20 -12.50
N HIS A 240 29.87 63.14 -13.62
CA HIS A 240 29.92 64.16 -14.69
C HIS A 240 29.39 65.56 -14.27
N LEU A 241 28.46 65.61 -13.32
CA LEU A 241 27.96 66.86 -12.79
C LEU A 241 28.91 67.49 -11.77
N GLU A 242 29.68 66.70 -11.04
CA GLU A 242 30.69 67.16 -10.10
C GLU A 242 31.92 67.67 -10.85
N ASP A 243 32.35 67.03 -11.94
CA ASP A 243 33.48 67.45 -12.77
C ASP A 243 33.16 68.71 -13.65
N GLY A 244 31.91 68.98 -13.97
CA GLY A 244 31.49 70.12 -14.76
C GLY A 244 31.27 71.42 -13.95
N THR A 245 31.49 71.39 -12.65
CA THR A 245 31.31 72.57 -11.76
C THR A 245 32.63 73.08 -11.15
N ALA A 246 33.80 72.64 -11.66
CA ALA A 246 35.12 73.09 -11.26
C ALA A 246 35.73 74.15 -12.18
#